data_6581d7ed63eed99546fc1398de6018f3
#
_entry.id   6581d7ed63eed99546fc1398de6018f3
#
_cell.length_a   1.000
_cell.length_b   1.000
_cell.length_c   1.000
_cell.angle_alpha   90.00
_cell.angle_beta   90.00
_cell.angle_gamma   90.00
#
_symmetry.space_group_name_H-M   'P 1'
#
loop_
_entity.id
_entity.type
_entity.pdbx_description
1 polymer ?
#
loop_
_entity_poly.entity_id
_entity_poly.type
_entity_poly.pdbx_seq_one_letter_code
_entity_poly.pdbx_strand_id
1 'polypeptide(L)'
;MKQYLVLDFGGTYTKYALMDKGGAFLEQGKVPSQREDLEHMMTSVAPLKEKFAGRFEGVAVSMPGRIDTEKGIAHTGGMFLFIEHTPVGEELEKLFEVPVTIANDGKCAASAEAWNGALADVKDGVVIVLGTGTGGGVVLNHEVRMGHTFGSGEFSMFGSSLEKLSGGIEGGLNNDLFLASYLSTTGLLRLYGLQKGASDALPGVDGMKFFESYDKGEPEAVKALEEFGRYGAAAIYSIQSVLDVQRFAVGGGISARPEVTETLRKAVDHQFDSLPFTPFGKPEIVSCKYGNDANLIQVRQ
;
A
#
# COMPACT_ATOMS: atom_id res chain seq x y z
N MET A 1 21.46 11.02 20.10
CA MET A 1 20.09 11.21 19.56
C MET A 1 19.42 9.85 19.56
N LYS A 2 18.11 9.80 19.89
CA LYS A 2 17.36 8.53 19.82
C LYS A 2 17.27 8.07 18.38
N GLN A 3 17.60 6.80 18.16
CA GLN A 3 17.53 6.14 16.86
C GLN A 3 16.60 4.93 16.97
N TYR A 4 16.03 4.53 15.86
CA TYR A 4 15.10 3.41 15.75
C TYR A 4 15.50 2.54 14.58
N LEU A 5 15.43 1.23 14.77
CA LEU A 5 15.54 0.28 13.67
C LEU A 5 14.15 0.11 13.07
N VAL A 6 14.03 0.30 11.78
CA VAL A 6 12.77 0.12 11.05
C VAL A 6 12.90 -1.08 10.13
N LEU A 7 11.90 -1.95 10.14
CA LEU A 7 11.81 -3.14 9.30
C LEU A 7 10.55 -3.06 8.44
N ASP A 8 10.66 -3.37 7.14
CA ASP A 8 9.53 -3.49 6.21
C ASP A 8 9.56 -4.90 5.61
N PHE A 9 8.70 -5.78 6.10
CA PHE A 9 8.59 -7.16 5.65
C PHE A 9 7.84 -7.24 4.32
N GLY A 10 8.57 -7.25 3.23
CA GLY A 10 8.02 -7.45 1.88
C GLY A 10 8.14 -8.89 1.40
N GLY A 11 7.59 -9.20 0.24
CA GLY A 11 7.53 -10.57 -0.29
C GLY A 11 8.86 -11.14 -0.78
N THR A 12 9.74 -10.30 -1.30
CA THR A 12 11.04 -10.72 -1.85
C THR A 12 12.19 -10.33 -0.92
N TYR A 13 12.08 -9.16 -0.32
CA TYR A 13 13.08 -8.60 0.59
C TYR A 13 12.38 -8.00 1.79
N THR A 14 12.98 -8.18 2.96
CA THR A 14 12.75 -7.35 4.14
C THR A 14 13.72 -6.17 4.05
N LYS A 15 13.18 -4.96 3.87
CA LYS A 15 13.98 -3.74 3.93
C LYS A 15 14.21 -3.35 5.39
N TYR A 16 15.33 -2.69 5.65
CA TYR A 16 15.60 -2.12 6.97
C TYR A 16 16.22 -0.73 6.85
N ALA A 17 15.99 0.08 7.87
CA ALA A 17 16.64 1.37 8.02
C ALA A 17 16.96 1.65 9.49
N LEU A 18 18.09 2.26 9.75
CA LEU A 18 18.34 2.96 11.01
C LEU A 18 17.95 4.42 10.81
N MET A 19 17.06 4.93 11.63
CA MET A 19 16.50 6.28 11.50
C MET A 19 16.64 7.06 12.80
N ASP A 20 16.74 8.38 12.69
CA ASP A 20 16.59 9.26 13.83
C ASP A 20 15.09 9.54 14.13
N LYS A 21 14.81 10.20 15.25
CA LYS A 21 13.43 10.57 15.64
C LYS A 21 12.76 11.57 14.70
N GLY A 22 13.51 12.23 13.83
CA GLY A 22 13.01 13.17 12.82
C GLY A 22 12.67 12.50 11.49
N GLY A 23 12.88 11.18 11.37
CA GLY A 23 12.62 10.43 10.15
C GLY A 23 13.76 10.45 9.14
N ALA A 24 14.94 10.97 9.49
CA ALA A 24 16.09 10.95 8.60
C ALA A 24 16.73 9.55 8.58
N PHE A 25 16.95 9.02 7.39
CA PHE A 25 17.66 7.76 7.17
C PHE A 25 19.15 7.93 7.45
N LEU A 26 19.69 7.16 8.39
CA LEU A 26 21.11 7.11 8.73
C LEU A 26 21.83 5.98 8.00
N GLU A 27 21.18 4.83 7.90
CA GLU A 27 21.65 3.66 7.17
C GLU A 27 20.45 2.85 6.66
N GLN A 28 20.56 2.28 5.47
CA GLN A 28 19.51 1.47 4.83
C GLN A 28 20.10 0.20 4.23
N GLY A 29 19.25 -0.81 4.08
CA GLY A 29 19.59 -2.02 3.37
C GLY A 29 18.39 -2.96 3.23
N LYS A 30 18.67 -4.16 2.78
CA LYS A 30 17.68 -5.22 2.65
C LYS A 30 18.29 -6.59 2.86
N VAL A 31 17.48 -7.52 3.36
CA VAL A 31 17.78 -8.96 3.46
C VAL A 31 16.73 -9.75 2.68
N PRO A 32 17.04 -10.93 2.16
CA PRO A 32 16.04 -11.79 1.54
C PRO A 32 14.93 -12.15 2.54
N SER A 33 13.67 -12.03 2.12
CA SER A 33 12.54 -12.43 2.96
C SER A 33 12.46 -13.95 3.06
N GLN A 34 12.26 -14.46 4.25
CA GLN A 34 11.97 -15.86 4.50
C GLN A 34 10.48 -16.02 4.79
N ARG A 35 9.82 -16.94 4.07
CA ARG A 35 8.36 -17.08 4.09
C ARG A 35 7.89 -18.50 4.43
N GLU A 36 8.80 -19.32 4.94
CA GLU A 36 8.52 -20.71 5.29
C GLU A 36 7.75 -20.80 6.61
N ASP A 37 8.28 -20.16 7.65
CA ASP A 37 7.71 -20.11 8.99
C ASP A 37 8.22 -18.90 9.78
N LEU A 38 7.75 -18.77 11.02
CA LEU A 38 8.10 -17.67 11.91
C LEU A 38 9.58 -17.68 12.32
N GLU A 39 10.15 -18.86 12.53
CA GLU A 39 11.56 -19.01 12.94
C GLU A 39 12.50 -18.51 11.83
N HIS A 40 12.25 -18.90 10.59
CA HIS A 40 13.03 -18.43 9.45
C HIS A 40 12.86 -16.92 9.25
N MET A 41 11.64 -16.40 9.41
CA MET A 41 11.38 -14.96 9.35
C MET A 41 12.21 -14.21 10.40
N MET A 42 12.20 -14.65 11.66
CA MET A 42 12.98 -14.03 12.75
C MET A 42 14.50 -14.15 12.50
N THR A 43 14.97 -15.33 12.07
CA THR A 43 16.38 -15.58 11.78
C THR A 43 16.89 -14.67 10.66
N SER A 44 16.07 -14.32 9.68
CA SER A 44 16.47 -13.44 8.58
C SER A 44 16.85 -12.03 9.02
N VAL A 45 16.27 -11.53 10.11
CA VAL A 45 16.50 -10.17 10.63
C VAL A 45 17.39 -10.16 11.87
N ALA A 46 17.65 -11.32 12.51
CA ALA A 46 18.46 -11.43 13.72
C ALA A 46 19.87 -10.80 13.59
N PRO A 47 20.60 -10.89 12.45
CA PRO A 47 21.91 -10.26 12.31
C PRO A 47 21.88 -8.73 12.42
N LEU A 48 20.71 -8.09 12.26
CA LEU A 48 20.57 -6.64 12.41
C LEU A 48 20.73 -6.18 13.86
N LYS A 49 20.43 -7.05 14.84
CA LYS A 49 20.67 -6.76 16.27
C LYS A 49 22.16 -6.47 16.54
N GLU A 50 23.04 -7.35 16.05
CA GLU A 50 24.48 -7.18 16.21
C GLU A 50 25.03 -6.03 15.35
N LYS A 51 24.57 -5.95 14.10
CA LYS A 51 24.96 -4.88 13.17
C LYS A 51 24.72 -3.49 13.75
N PHE A 52 23.62 -3.29 14.47
CA PHE A 52 23.22 -2.01 15.04
C PHE A 52 23.26 -1.97 16.56
N ALA A 53 24.05 -2.87 17.19
CA ALA A 53 24.13 -2.97 18.65
C ALA A 53 24.39 -1.61 19.32
N GLY A 54 23.55 -1.27 20.33
CA GLY A 54 23.65 -0.03 21.09
C GLY A 54 23.28 1.26 20.34
N ARG A 55 22.77 1.15 19.09
CA ARG A 55 22.44 2.32 18.27
C ARG A 55 20.95 2.62 18.23
N PHE A 56 20.06 1.71 18.59
CA PHE A 56 18.62 1.91 18.56
C PHE A 56 17.94 1.64 19.89
N GLU A 57 16.86 2.35 20.17
CA GLU A 57 16.09 2.27 21.42
C GLU A 57 14.72 1.56 21.23
N GLY A 58 14.38 1.21 20.00
CA GLY A 58 13.15 0.52 19.64
C GLY A 58 13.15 0.07 18.20
N VAL A 59 12.25 -0.85 17.88
CA VAL A 59 12.04 -1.35 16.51
C VAL A 59 10.63 -1.01 16.05
N ALA A 60 10.52 -0.46 14.84
CA ALA A 60 9.23 -0.21 14.19
C ALA A 60 9.10 -1.13 12.97
N VAL A 61 7.96 -1.80 12.83
CA VAL A 61 7.77 -2.85 11.83
C VAL A 61 6.56 -2.57 10.95
N SER A 62 6.80 -2.55 9.66
CA SER A 62 5.80 -2.59 8.60
C SER A 62 5.69 -4.02 8.09
N MET A 63 4.47 -4.53 7.93
CA MET A 63 4.25 -5.85 7.36
C MET A 63 2.87 -5.96 6.70
N PRO A 64 2.70 -6.83 5.71
CA PRO A 64 1.40 -7.06 5.10
C PRO A 64 0.46 -7.80 6.05
N GLY A 65 -0.84 -7.64 5.80
CA GLY A 65 -1.87 -8.33 6.55
C GLY A 65 -2.61 -7.46 7.55
N ARG A 66 -3.50 -8.09 8.30
CA ARG A 66 -4.34 -7.44 9.31
C ARG A 66 -3.63 -7.48 10.67
N ILE A 67 -3.20 -6.32 11.14
CA ILE A 67 -2.32 -6.15 12.29
C ILE A 67 -3.05 -5.42 13.43
N ASP A 68 -3.14 -6.06 14.59
CA ASP A 68 -3.50 -5.42 15.85
C ASP A 68 -2.26 -4.68 16.38
N THR A 69 -2.18 -3.40 16.07
CA THR A 69 -1.04 -2.55 16.44
C THR A 69 -0.94 -2.34 17.95
N GLU A 70 -2.06 -2.40 18.68
CA GLU A 70 -2.08 -2.20 20.13
C GLU A 70 -1.48 -3.40 20.89
N LYS A 71 -1.74 -4.63 20.39
CA LYS A 71 -1.27 -5.87 21.02
C LYS A 71 -0.04 -6.47 20.34
N GLY A 72 0.41 -5.93 19.22
CA GLY A 72 1.52 -6.50 18.47
C GLY A 72 1.19 -7.86 17.82
N ILE A 73 -0.09 -8.12 17.49
CA ILE A 73 -0.57 -9.39 16.95
C ILE A 73 -0.86 -9.24 15.45
N ALA A 74 -0.24 -10.09 14.63
CA ALA A 74 -0.60 -10.25 13.24
C ALA A 74 -1.71 -11.30 13.10
N HIS A 75 -2.93 -10.86 12.80
CA HIS A 75 -4.07 -11.77 12.58
C HIS A 75 -3.95 -12.52 11.25
N THR A 76 -3.37 -11.88 10.24
CA THR A 76 -2.98 -12.48 8.97
C THR A 76 -1.66 -11.86 8.54
N GLY A 77 -0.88 -12.54 7.70
CA GLY A 77 0.43 -12.07 7.24
C GLY A 77 0.50 -11.72 5.75
N GLY A 78 -0.63 -11.65 5.05
CA GLY A 78 -0.63 -11.48 3.60
C GLY A 78 0.10 -12.63 2.92
N MET A 79 1.28 -12.35 2.36
CA MET A 79 2.10 -13.38 1.70
C MET A 79 2.89 -14.29 2.67
N PHE A 80 2.92 -13.99 3.95
CA PHE A 80 3.45 -14.85 5.01
C PHE A 80 2.32 -15.75 5.50
N LEU A 81 2.03 -16.82 4.75
CA LEU A 81 0.86 -17.67 4.93
C LEU A 81 0.84 -18.44 6.26
N PHE A 82 1.96 -18.56 6.94
CA PHE A 82 2.09 -19.18 8.27
C PHE A 82 1.60 -18.28 9.39
N ILE A 83 1.39 -16.99 9.13
CA ILE A 83 0.93 -16.04 10.14
C ILE A 83 -0.58 -16.12 10.28
N GLU A 84 -1.01 -16.63 11.43
CA GLU A 84 -2.40 -16.65 11.87
C GLU A 84 -2.45 -16.36 13.38
N HIS A 85 -3.02 -15.22 13.76
CA HIS A 85 -3.09 -14.75 15.15
C HIS A 85 -1.73 -14.82 15.89
N THR A 86 -0.64 -14.48 15.18
CA THR A 86 0.74 -14.64 15.66
C THR A 86 1.20 -13.39 16.41
N PRO A 87 1.80 -13.48 17.61
CA PRO A 87 2.30 -12.34 18.38
C PRO A 87 3.67 -11.86 17.86
N VAL A 88 3.71 -11.40 16.60
CA VAL A 88 4.95 -11.00 15.91
C VAL A 88 5.71 -9.90 16.66
N GLY A 89 4.97 -8.97 17.29
CA GLY A 89 5.57 -7.91 18.10
C GLY A 89 6.37 -8.47 19.27
N GLU A 90 5.79 -9.40 20.05
CA GLU A 90 6.43 -10.05 21.19
C GLU A 90 7.67 -10.87 20.77
N GLU A 91 7.58 -11.61 19.66
CA GLU A 91 8.71 -12.38 19.14
C GLU A 91 9.88 -11.47 18.70
N LEU A 92 9.58 -10.34 18.09
CA LEU A 92 10.60 -9.35 17.75
C LEU A 92 11.15 -8.62 19.00
N GLU A 93 10.33 -8.37 20.03
CA GLU A 93 10.81 -7.84 21.32
C GLU A 93 11.79 -8.80 22.01
N LYS A 94 11.49 -10.09 22.01
CA LYS A 94 12.42 -11.13 22.52
C LYS A 94 13.73 -11.15 21.72
N LEU A 95 13.64 -11.00 20.40
CA LEU A 95 14.82 -11.02 19.53
C LEU A 95 15.70 -9.78 19.73
N PHE A 96 15.12 -8.58 19.69
CA PHE A 96 15.87 -7.32 19.72
C PHE A 96 16.11 -6.76 21.12
N GLU A 97 15.40 -7.24 22.15
CA GLU A 97 15.48 -6.82 23.56
C GLU A 97 15.17 -5.32 23.76
N VAL A 98 14.33 -4.75 22.91
CA VAL A 98 13.83 -3.38 22.97
C VAL A 98 12.35 -3.35 22.61
N PRO A 99 11.59 -2.28 22.95
CA PRO A 99 10.19 -2.15 22.54
C PRO A 99 10.01 -2.24 21.04
N VAL A 100 8.96 -2.96 20.60
CA VAL A 100 8.62 -3.15 19.20
C VAL A 100 7.19 -2.66 18.95
N THR A 101 6.99 -1.96 17.84
CA THR A 101 5.66 -1.64 17.31
C THR A 101 5.51 -2.25 15.92
N ILE A 102 4.34 -2.83 15.64
CA ILE A 102 4.05 -3.39 14.32
C ILE A 102 2.79 -2.77 13.74
N ALA A 103 2.75 -2.55 12.42
CA ALA A 103 1.57 -2.08 11.73
C ALA A 103 1.48 -2.63 10.30
N ASN A 104 0.28 -2.55 9.71
CA ASN A 104 0.08 -2.89 8.31
C ASN A 104 0.83 -1.90 7.39
N ASP A 105 1.41 -2.39 6.30
CA ASP A 105 2.20 -1.62 5.32
C ASP A 105 1.45 -0.42 4.71
N GLY A 106 0.21 -0.60 4.28
CA GLY A 106 -0.61 0.50 3.76
C GLY A 106 -0.91 1.57 4.81
N LYS A 107 -1.09 1.18 6.08
CA LYS A 107 -1.30 2.11 7.19
C LYS A 107 -0.01 2.84 7.58
N CYS A 108 1.14 2.18 7.50
CA CYS A 108 2.45 2.82 7.65
C CYS A 108 2.66 3.90 6.58
N ALA A 109 2.33 3.59 5.32
CA ALA A 109 2.40 4.56 4.24
C ALA A 109 1.46 5.76 4.49
N ALA A 110 0.22 5.51 4.94
CA ALA A 110 -0.72 6.57 5.26
C ALA A 110 -0.24 7.43 6.44
N SER A 111 0.36 6.83 7.46
CA SER A 111 0.95 7.54 8.60
C SER A 111 2.11 8.44 8.18
N ALA A 112 3.00 7.95 7.33
CA ALA A 112 4.12 8.73 6.79
C ALA A 112 3.64 9.96 5.99
N GLU A 113 2.64 9.76 5.13
CA GLU A 113 2.07 10.83 4.30
C GLU A 113 1.27 11.85 5.14
N ALA A 114 0.61 11.42 6.20
CA ALA A 114 -0.07 12.31 7.13
C ALA A 114 0.90 13.12 8.02
N TRP A 115 2.02 12.51 8.42
CA TRP A 115 3.00 13.17 9.29
C TRP A 115 3.76 14.31 8.61
N ASN A 116 4.39 14.03 7.47
CA ASN A 116 5.25 14.99 6.77
C ASN A 116 5.27 14.75 5.25
N GLY A 117 4.22 14.18 4.73
CA GLY A 117 4.08 13.84 3.31
C GLY A 117 2.98 14.63 2.61
N ALA A 118 2.37 13.99 1.64
CA ALA A 118 1.37 14.58 0.75
C ALA A 118 0.03 14.89 1.46
N LEU A 119 -0.20 14.39 2.68
CA LEU A 119 -1.39 14.66 3.49
C LEU A 119 -1.12 15.54 4.71
N ALA A 120 0.11 16.05 4.90
CA ALA A 120 0.49 16.75 6.13
C ALA A 120 -0.26 18.07 6.36
N ASP A 121 -0.72 18.73 5.30
CA ASP A 121 -1.43 20.00 5.31
C ASP A 121 -2.96 19.87 5.19
N VAL A 122 -3.48 18.64 5.11
CA VAL A 122 -4.91 18.36 5.05
C VAL A 122 -5.36 17.52 6.25
N LYS A 123 -6.57 17.77 6.71
CA LYS A 123 -7.14 17.11 7.88
C LYS A 123 -7.59 15.69 7.59
N ASP A 124 -8.21 15.50 6.42
CA ASP A 124 -8.81 14.24 6.01
C ASP A 124 -8.30 13.87 4.62
N GLY A 125 -7.81 12.65 4.48
CA GLY A 125 -7.24 12.16 3.22
C GLY A 125 -7.21 10.64 3.13
N VAL A 126 -6.88 10.15 1.96
CA VAL A 126 -6.72 8.72 1.69
C VAL A 126 -5.39 8.50 0.98
N VAL A 127 -4.63 7.51 1.40
CA VAL A 127 -3.47 6.99 0.66
C VAL A 127 -3.88 5.73 -0.07
N ILE A 128 -3.62 5.67 -1.38
CA ILE A 128 -3.78 4.46 -2.20
C ILE A 128 -2.39 3.99 -2.61
N VAL A 129 -2.03 2.77 -2.24
CA VAL A 129 -0.73 2.16 -2.56
C VAL A 129 -0.91 1.12 -3.67
N LEU A 130 -0.35 1.43 -4.84
CA LEU A 130 -0.42 0.59 -6.06
C LEU A 130 0.76 -0.39 -6.09
N GLY A 131 0.60 -1.51 -5.42
CA GLY A 131 1.52 -2.65 -5.40
C GLY A 131 1.05 -3.81 -6.27
N THR A 132 1.38 -5.05 -5.90
CA THR A 132 0.79 -6.27 -6.48
C THR A 132 -0.73 -6.27 -6.31
N GLY A 133 -1.22 -5.83 -5.16
CA GLY A 133 -2.60 -5.48 -4.90
C GLY A 133 -2.77 -3.96 -4.72
N THR A 134 -3.89 -3.55 -4.11
CA THR A 134 -4.22 -2.16 -3.80
C THR A 134 -4.28 -1.99 -2.29
N GLY A 135 -3.19 -1.56 -1.69
CA GLY A 135 -3.14 -1.22 -0.27
C GLY A 135 -3.52 0.23 0.00
N GLY A 136 -3.44 0.63 1.26
CA GLY A 136 -3.57 2.03 1.64
C GLY A 136 -4.04 2.25 3.06
N GLY A 137 -4.45 3.48 3.32
CA GLY A 137 -5.00 3.89 4.62
C GLY A 137 -5.87 5.12 4.50
N VAL A 138 -6.79 5.23 5.43
CA VAL A 138 -7.69 6.38 5.57
C VAL A 138 -7.17 7.23 6.71
N VAL A 139 -7.01 8.53 6.49
CA VAL A 139 -6.61 9.52 7.48
C VAL A 139 -7.82 10.40 7.77
N LEU A 140 -8.24 10.48 9.01
CA LEU A 140 -9.33 11.35 9.46
C LEU A 140 -8.86 12.12 10.69
N ASN A 141 -9.03 13.45 10.66
CA ASN A 141 -8.54 14.35 11.72
C ASN A 141 -7.02 14.24 11.95
N HIS A 142 -6.23 14.09 10.89
CA HIS A 142 -4.78 13.86 10.89
C HIS A 142 -4.35 12.48 11.46
N GLU A 143 -5.28 11.59 11.79
CA GLU A 143 -5.00 10.28 12.37
C GLU A 143 -5.35 9.15 11.39
N VAL A 144 -4.51 8.12 11.32
CA VAL A 144 -4.78 6.93 10.50
C VAL A 144 -5.90 6.12 11.14
N ARG A 145 -6.95 5.87 10.37
CA ARG A 145 -8.08 5.05 10.82
C ARG A 145 -7.72 3.56 10.77
N MET A 146 -7.55 2.94 11.94
CA MET A 146 -7.24 1.51 12.02
C MET A 146 -8.46 0.62 11.72
N GLY A 147 -9.65 1.06 12.09
CA GLY A 147 -10.89 0.28 12.01
C GLY A 147 -11.08 -0.64 13.22
N HIS A 148 -12.31 -1.11 13.42
CA HIS A 148 -12.66 -1.96 14.57
C HIS A 148 -11.86 -3.29 14.60
N THR A 149 -11.57 -3.83 13.44
CA THR A 149 -10.81 -5.09 13.27
C THR A 149 -9.46 -4.88 12.59
N PHE A 150 -8.93 -3.66 12.61
CA PHE A 150 -7.68 -3.25 11.94
C PHE A 150 -7.71 -3.40 10.41
N GLY A 151 -8.89 -3.49 9.80
CA GLY A 151 -9.10 -3.69 8.36
C GLY A 151 -9.47 -2.43 7.59
N SER A 152 -9.42 -1.22 8.18
CA SER A 152 -9.72 0.01 7.45
C SER A 152 -8.67 0.26 6.35
N GLY A 153 -9.12 0.67 5.15
CA GLY A 153 -8.19 0.94 4.05
C GLY A 153 -7.67 -0.29 3.29
N GLU A 154 -8.26 -1.47 3.50
CA GLU A 154 -7.97 -2.68 2.72
C GLU A 154 -8.62 -2.59 1.33
N PHE A 155 -8.12 -1.67 0.50
CA PHE A 155 -8.71 -1.34 -0.81
C PHE A 155 -8.66 -2.48 -1.81
N SER A 156 -7.74 -3.45 -1.64
CA SER A 156 -7.75 -4.67 -2.45
C SER A 156 -9.11 -5.36 -2.46
N MET A 157 -9.82 -5.32 -1.33
CA MET A 157 -11.10 -5.97 -1.10
C MET A 157 -12.30 -5.07 -1.40
N PHE A 158 -12.08 -3.85 -1.89
CA PHE A 158 -13.16 -2.98 -2.30
C PHE A 158 -13.89 -3.59 -3.50
N GLY A 159 -15.23 -3.71 -3.39
CA GLY A 159 -16.03 -4.34 -4.44
C GLY A 159 -16.07 -3.52 -5.72
N SER A 160 -15.76 -4.16 -6.84
CA SER A 160 -15.75 -3.53 -8.16
C SER A 160 -17.15 -3.43 -8.79
N SER A 161 -18.08 -4.29 -8.39
CA SER A 161 -19.45 -4.34 -8.93
C SER A 161 -20.42 -4.88 -7.88
N LEU A 162 -21.47 -4.10 -7.59
CA LEU A 162 -22.54 -4.52 -6.69
C LEU A 162 -23.33 -5.70 -7.26
N GLU A 163 -23.54 -5.74 -8.58
CA GLU A 163 -24.23 -6.84 -9.25
C GLU A 163 -23.49 -8.17 -9.04
N LYS A 164 -22.18 -8.19 -9.29
CA LYS A 164 -21.37 -9.38 -9.08
C LYS A 164 -21.30 -9.78 -7.61
N LEU A 165 -21.13 -8.84 -6.70
CA LEU A 165 -21.07 -9.10 -5.27
C LEU A 165 -22.37 -9.66 -4.68
N SER A 166 -23.53 -9.28 -5.28
CA SER A 166 -24.82 -9.78 -4.80
C SER A 166 -25.00 -11.29 -4.97
N GLY A 167 -24.23 -11.90 -5.86
CA GLY A 167 -24.17 -13.36 -6.05
C GLY A 167 -23.29 -14.10 -5.03
N GLY A 168 -22.63 -13.39 -4.13
CA GLY A 168 -21.65 -13.93 -3.19
C GLY A 168 -20.21 -13.93 -3.73
N ILE A 169 -19.26 -14.29 -2.84
CA ILE A 169 -17.82 -14.31 -3.19
C ILE A 169 -17.43 -15.77 -3.45
N GLU A 170 -17.72 -16.25 -4.65
CA GLU A 170 -17.30 -17.58 -5.10
C GLU A 170 -16.02 -17.47 -5.94
N GLY A 171 -15.11 -18.44 -5.86
CA GLY A 171 -13.91 -18.54 -6.71
C GLY A 171 -12.67 -17.82 -6.19
N GLY A 172 -12.67 -17.33 -4.93
CA GLY A 172 -11.48 -16.77 -4.28
C GLY A 172 -11.22 -15.30 -4.62
N LEU A 173 -10.03 -14.79 -4.24
CA LEU A 173 -9.69 -13.37 -4.27
C LEU A 173 -9.21 -12.85 -5.65
N ASN A 174 -8.91 -13.74 -6.60
CA ASN A 174 -8.35 -13.38 -7.91
C ASN A 174 -9.43 -13.29 -8.99
N ASN A 175 -10.54 -12.66 -8.69
CA ASN A 175 -11.64 -12.51 -9.64
C ASN A 175 -11.99 -11.03 -9.85
N ASP A 176 -12.80 -10.76 -10.85
CA ASP A 176 -13.27 -9.41 -11.23
C ASP A 176 -14.15 -8.73 -10.16
N LEU A 177 -14.30 -9.32 -8.99
CA LEU A 177 -15.13 -8.78 -7.91
C LEU A 177 -14.46 -7.65 -7.17
N PHE A 178 -13.12 -7.60 -7.18
CA PHE A 178 -12.36 -6.70 -6.32
C PHE A 178 -11.52 -5.68 -7.08
N LEU A 179 -11.34 -4.52 -6.46
CA LEU A 179 -10.60 -3.39 -7.01
C LEU A 179 -9.15 -3.76 -7.39
N ALA A 180 -8.51 -4.65 -6.65
CA ALA A 180 -7.15 -5.08 -6.94
C ALA A 180 -6.97 -5.67 -8.35
N SER A 181 -8.02 -6.24 -8.94
CA SER A 181 -8.01 -6.77 -10.31
C SER A 181 -7.98 -5.69 -11.40
N TYR A 182 -8.13 -4.42 -11.01
CA TYR A 182 -8.19 -3.28 -11.92
C TYR A 182 -7.24 -2.17 -11.53
N LEU A 183 -7.14 -1.85 -10.24
CA LEU A 183 -6.37 -0.72 -9.72
C LEU A 183 -5.15 -1.20 -8.91
N SER A 184 -4.28 -1.95 -9.53
CA SER A 184 -3.00 -2.43 -8.99
C SER A 184 -1.99 -2.60 -10.12
N THR A 185 -0.74 -2.91 -9.81
CA THR A 185 0.24 -3.29 -10.84
C THR A 185 -0.24 -4.53 -11.60
N THR A 186 -0.72 -5.55 -10.90
CA THR A 186 -1.28 -6.76 -11.52
C THR A 186 -2.51 -6.43 -12.38
N GLY A 187 -3.39 -5.56 -11.90
CA GLY A 187 -4.55 -5.08 -12.65
C GLY A 187 -4.17 -4.35 -13.92
N LEU A 188 -3.19 -3.45 -13.87
CA LEU A 188 -2.70 -2.74 -15.05
C LEU A 188 -2.13 -3.70 -16.11
N LEU A 189 -1.34 -4.69 -15.70
CA LEU A 189 -0.77 -5.70 -16.60
C LEU A 189 -1.86 -6.57 -17.20
N ARG A 190 -2.89 -6.92 -16.44
CA ARG A 190 -4.07 -7.64 -16.93
C ARG A 190 -4.83 -6.81 -17.97
N LEU A 191 -5.12 -5.53 -17.69
CA LEU A 191 -5.77 -4.64 -18.65
C LEU A 191 -4.96 -4.54 -19.95
N TYR A 192 -3.64 -4.45 -19.87
CA TYR A 192 -2.78 -4.45 -21.04
C TYR A 192 -2.88 -5.77 -21.84
N GLY A 193 -2.88 -6.91 -21.15
CA GLY A 193 -3.08 -8.21 -21.81
C GLY A 193 -4.43 -8.31 -22.53
N LEU A 194 -5.51 -7.83 -21.89
CA LEU A 194 -6.85 -7.77 -22.50
C LEU A 194 -6.87 -6.89 -23.75
N GLN A 195 -6.19 -5.72 -23.73
CA GLN A 195 -6.07 -4.85 -24.91
C GLN A 195 -5.30 -5.55 -26.06
N LYS A 196 -4.39 -6.47 -25.75
CA LYS A 196 -3.66 -7.31 -26.70
C LYS A 196 -4.44 -8.55 -27.17
N GLY A 197 -5.68 -8.75 -26.70
CA GLY A 197 -6.50 -9.92 -27.03
C GLY A 197 -6.21 -11.16 -26.21
N ALA A 198 -5.40 -11.08 -25.14
CA ALA A 198 -5.19 -12.16 -24.19
C ALA A 198 -6.35 -12.22 -23.17
N SER A 199 -6.50 -13.33 -22.46
CA SER A 199 -7.50 -13.49 -21.39
C SER A 199 -7.03 -12.96 -20.04
N ASP A 200 -5.72 -12.67 -19.89
CA ASP A 200 -5.09 -12.18 -18.65
C ASP A 200 -3.77 -11.45 -18.98
N ALA A 201 -2.98 -11.10 -17.96
CA ALA A 201 -1.66 -10.49 -18.12
C ALA A 201 -0.75 -11.35 -19.02
N LEU A 202 0.07 -10.67 -19.82
CA LEU A 202 0.99 -11.33 -20.74
C LEU A 202 2.17 -11.95 -19.97
N PRO A 203 2.53 -13.22 -20.26
CA PRO A 203 3.68 -13.86 -19.62
C PRO A 203 4.97 -13.06 -19.79
N GLY A 204 5.71 -12.88 -18.69
CA GLY A 204 7.01 -12.21 -18.70
C GLY A 204 6.96 -10.70 -18.90
N VAL A 205 5.79 -10.07 -18.90
CA VAL A 205 5.61 -8.62 -18.87
C VAL A 205 5.44 -8.17 -17.40
N ASP A 206 6.26 -7.25 -16.97
CA ASP A 206 6.19 -6.57 -15.68
C ASP A 206 5.89 -5.08 -15.87
N GLY A 207 5.81 -4.33 -14.77
CA GLY A 207 5.54 -2.89 -14.84
C GLY A 207 6.57 -2.10 -15.65
N MET A 208 7.85 -2.50 -15.65
CA MET A 208 8.89 -1.84 -16.44
C MET A 208 8.65 -2.02 -17.93
N LYS A 209 8.43 -3.25 -18.35
CA LYS A 209 8.15 -3.57 -19.77
C LYS A 209 6.84 -2.96 -20.25
N PHE A 210 5.83 -2.89 -19.39
CA PHE A 210 4.59 -2.17 -19.71
C PHE A 210 4.90 -0.69 -20.04
N PHE A 211 5.67 -0.01 -19.19
CA PHE A 211 5.99 1.39 -19.42
C PHE A 211 6.96 1.61 -20.59
N GLU A 212 7.82 0.64 -20.92
CA GLU A 212 8.59 0.68 -22.19
C GLU A 212 7.68 0.68 -23.43
N SER A 213 6.58 -0.12 -23.40
CA SER A 213 5.57 -0.12 -24.47
C SER A 213 4.77 1.20 -24.50
N TYR A 214 4.40 1.70 -23.32
CA TYR A 214 3.72 2.99 -23.18
C TYR A 214 4.55 4.15 -23.74
N ASP A 215 5.86 4.21 -23.41
CA ASP A 215 6.78 5.25 -23.85
C ASP A 215 7.02 5.22 -25.38
N LYS A 216 6.86 4.05 -26.01
CA LYS A 216 6.86 3.91 -27.47
C LYS A 216 5.54 4.32 -28.13
N GLY A 217 4.55 4.71 -27.34
CA GLY A 217 3.23 5.11 -27.83
C GLY A 217 2.37 3.94 -28.32
N GLU A 218 2.61 2.73 -27.82
CA GLU A 218 1.83 1.55 -28.19
C GLU A 218 0.36 1.73 -27.82
N PRO A 219 -0.58 1.65 -28.79
CA PRO A 219 -1.99 1.99 -28.54
C PRO A 219 -2.65 1.16 -27.44
N GLU A 220 -2.26 -0.11 -27.32
CA GLU A 220 -2.79 -1.03 -26.31
C GLU A 220 -2.33 -0.66 -24.90
N ALA A 221 -1.07 -0.20 -24.76
CA ALA A 221 -0.53 0.26 -23.48
C ALA A 221 -1.19 1.59 -23.05
N VAL A 222 -1.37 2.52 -23.98
CA VAL A 222 -2.07 3.79 -23.73
C VAL A 222 -3.51 3.53 -23.29
N LYS A 223 -4.26 2.71 -24.02
CA LYS A 223 -5.64 2.34 -23.68
C LYS A 223 -5.74 1.63 -22.32
N ALA A 224 -4.80 0.73 -22.01
CA ALA A 224 -4.78 0.04 -20.73
C ALA A 224 -4.59 1.02 -19.56
N LEU A 225 -3.71 2.00 -19.70
CA LEU A 225 -3.51 3.02 -18.65
C LEU A 225 -4.73 3.95 -18.53
N GLU A 226 -5.36 4.33 -19.64
CA GLU A 226 -6.60 5.10 -19.61
C GLU A 226 -7.75 4.33 -18.92
N GLU A 227 -7.86 3.04 -19.20
CA GLU A 227 -8.86 2.17 -18.55
C GLU A 227 -8.59 2.00 -17.07
N PHE A 228 -7.33 1.80 -16.68
CA PHE A 228 -6.87 1.82 -15.30
C PHE A 228 -7.29 3.11 -14.58
N GLY A 229 -7.11 4.27 -15.23
CA GLY A 229 -7.56 5.56 -14.70
C GLY A 229 -9.06 5.63 -14.46
N ARG A 230 -9.89 5.09 -15.39
CA ARG A 230 -11.36 5.06 -15.23
C ARG A 230 -11.80 4.20 -14.04
N TYR A 231 -11.19 3.02 -13.85
CA TYR A 231 -11.49 2.19 -12.68
C TYR A 231 -11.06 2.88 -11.38
N GLY A 232 -9.90 3.53 -11.40
CA GLY A 232 -9.43 4.32 -10.26
C GLY A 232 -10.37 5.48 -9.93
N ALA A 233 -10.85 6.21 -10.92
CA ALA A 233 -11.80 7.30 -10.72
C ALA A 233 -13.13 6.81 -10.13
N ALA A 234 -13.66 5.67 -10.60
CA ALA A 234 -14.87 5.07 -10.06
C ALA A 234 -14.69 4.65 -8.58
N ALA A 235 -13.55 4.07 -8.24
CA ALA A 235 -13.23 3.71 -6.86
C ALA A 235 -13.09 4.96 -5.97
N ILE A 236 -12.35 5.98 -6.43
CA ILE A 236 -12.17 7.25 -5.71
C ILE A 236 -13.51 7.94 -5.50
N TYR A 237 -14.39 7.99 -6.51
CA TYR A 237 -15.74 8.54 -6.37
C TYR A 237 -16.54 7.81 -5.28
N SER A 238 -16.50 6.48 -5.28
CA SER A 238 -17.23 5.68 -4.30
C SER A 238 -16.71 5.88 -2.88
N ILE A 239 -15.39 5.95 -2.70
CA ILE A 239 -14.75 6.22 -1.40
C ILE A 239 -15.07 7.66 -0.96
N GLN A 240 -15.00 8.63 -1.88
CA GLN A 240 -15.31 10.03 -1.62
C GLN A 240 -16.75 10.24 -1.16
N SER A 241 -17.71 9.52 -1.75
CA SER A 241 -19.11 9.61 -1.34
C SER A 241 -19.39 9.16 0.11
N VAL A 242 -18.47 8.42 0.72
CA VAL A 242 -18.58 7.92 2.10
C VAL A 242 -17.72 8.75 3.07
N LEU A 243 -16.53 9.18 2.63
CA LEU A 243 -15.53 9.79 3.51
C LEU A 243 -15.46 11.32 3.39
N ASP A 244 -15.80 11.88 2.23
CA ASP A 244 -15.74 13.32 1.91
C ASP A 244 -14.39 13.96 2.32
N VAL A 245 -13.28 13.38 1.84
CA VAL A 245 -11.92 13.81 2.18
C VAL A 245 -11.41 14.88 1.22
N GLN A 246 -10.38 15.62 1.66
CA GLN A 246 -9.79 16.71 0.89
C GLN A 246 -8.88 16.20 -0.23
N ARG A 247 -8.16 15.06 0.00
CA ARG A 247 -7.09 14.62 -0.90
C ARG A 247 -6.91 13.10 -0.92
N PHE A 248 -6.61 12.57 -2.11
CA PHE A 248 -6.08 11.22 -2.30
C PHE A 248 -4.63 11.30 -2.73
N ALA A 249 -3.75 10.63 -2.00
CA ALA A 249 -2.33 10.49 -2.33
C ALA A 249 -2.07 9.10 -2.90
N VAL A 250 -1.44 9.04 -4.07
CA VAL A 250 -1.19 7.80 -4.83
C VAL A 250 0.28 7.41 -4.69
N GLY A 251 0.53 6.23 -4.13
CA GLY A 251 1.85 5.66 -3.89
C GLY A 251 2.00 4.26 -4.48
N GLY A 252 3.11 3.58 -4.13
CA GLY A 252 3.45 2.24 -4.58
C GLY A 252 4.30 2.22 -5.85
N GLY A 253 4.71 1.00 -6.26
CA GLY A 253 5.76 0.84 -7.28
C GLY A 253 5.50 1.54 -8.60
N ILE A 254 4.32 1.37 -9.17
CA ILE A 254 3.97 1.97 -10.47
C ILE A 254 3.71 3.49 -10.40
N SER A 255 3.41 4.04 -9.23
CA SER A 255 3.20 5.48 -9.06
C SER A 255 4.49 6.30 -9.16
N ALA A 256 5.66 5.65 -9.19
CA ALA A 256 6.92 6.29 -9.55
C ALA A 256 6.89 6.88 -10.98
N ARG A 257 5.97 6.40 -11.82
CA ARG A 257 5.67 6.98 -13.15
C ARG A 257 4.60 8.06 -12.96
N PRO A 258 4.93 9.35 -13.22
CA PRO A 258 3.98 10.47 -13.07
C PRO A 258 2.70 10.30 -13.88
N GLU A 259 2.77 9.59 -14.99
CA GLU A 259 1.63 9.30 -15.88
C GLU A 259 0.52 8.55 -15.15
N VAL A 260 0.85 7.72 -14.16
CA VAL A 260 -0.15 6.97 -13.37
C VAL A 260 -1.03 7.93 -12.56
N THR A 261 -0.42 8.81 -11.78
CA THR A 261 -1.17 9.81 -10.98
C THR A 261 -1.89 10.81 -11.87
N GLU A 262 -1.27 11.23 -12.96
CA GLU A 262 -1.87 12.16 -13.91
C GLU A 262 -3.09 11.56 -14.62
N THR A 263 -3.03 10.29 -15.01
CA THR A 263 -4.17 9.58 -15.63
C THR A 263 -5.32 9.43 -14.64
N LEU A 264 -5.02 9.10 -13.37
CA LEU A 264 -6.04 9.06 -12.31
C LEU A 264 -6.67 10.44 -12.10
N ARG A 265 -5.89 11.51 -12.02
CA ARG A 265 -6.38 12.89 -11.86
C ARG A 265 -7.34 13.26 -12.99
N LYS A 266 -6.91 13.09 -14.25
CA LYS A 266 -7.74 13.38 -15.43
C LYS A 266 -9.05 12.59 -15.43
N ALA A 267 -8.99 11.31 -15.05
CA ALA A 267 -10.18 10.47 -15.00
C ALA A 267 -11.13 10.90 -13.88
N VAL A 268 -10.62 11.29 -12.70
CA VAL A 268 -11.41 11.84 -11.59
C VAL A 268 -12.03 13.18 -12.01
N ASP A 269 -11.25 14.09 -12.60
CA ASP A 269 -11.76 15.37 -13.10
C ASP A 269 -12.90 15.16 -14.08
N HIS A 270 -12.70 14.30 -15.08
CA HIS A 270 -13.74 13.99 -16.07
C HIS A 270 -15.01 13.42 -15.42
N GLN A 271 -14.87 12.52 -14.44
CA GLN A 271 -16.02 11.91 -13.77
C GLN A 271 -16.79 12.94 -12.95
N PHE A 272 -16.13 13.80 -12.19
CA PHE A 272 -16.80 14.84 -11.40
C PHE A 272 -17.42 15.93 -12.27
N ASP A 273 -16.73 16.35 -13.34
CA ASP A 273 -17.21 17.39 -14.25
C ASP A 273 -18.40 16.91 -15.10
N SER A 274 -18.60 15.58 -15.24
CA SER A 274 -19.77 14.99 -15.93
C SER A 274 -21.03 14.92 -15.07
N LEU A 275 -20.93 15.17 -13.75
CA LEU A 275 -22.09 15.13 -12.87
C LEU A 275 -22.95 16.37 -13.03
N PRO A 276 -24.30 16.23 -13.02
CA PRO A 276 -25.21 17.37 -13.08
C PRO A 276 -25.17 18.24 -11.82
N PHE A 277 -24.74 17.69 -10.71
CA PHE A 277 -24.45 18.35 -9.43
C PHE A 277 -23.51 17.48 -8.60
N THR A 278 -22.76 18.08 -7.69
CA THR A 278 -21.87 17.34 -6.78
C THR A 278 -22.39 17.46 -5.36
N PRO A 279 -22.84 16.35 -4.73
CA PRO A 279 -23.31 16.37 -3.34
C PRO A 279 -22.16 16.46 -2.32
N PHE A 280 -20.91 16.24 -2.76
CA PHE A 280 -19.67 16.31 -1.97
C PHE A 280 -18.54 16.90 -2.82
N GLY A 281 -17.46 17.34 -2.18
CA GLY A 281 -16.35 17.99 -2.86
C GLY A 281 -15.57 17.06 -3.79
N LYS A 282 -15.03 17.59 -4.90
CA LYS A 282 -14.04 16.90 -5.73
C LYS A 282 -12.72 16.88 -4.96
N PRO A 283 -12.12 15.71 -4.68
CA PRO A 283 -10.87 15.63 -3.97
C PRO A 283 -9.68 15.98 -4.86
N GLU A 284 -8.59 16.45 -4.27
CA GLU A 284 -7.31 16.55 -4.96
C GLU A 284 -6.69 15.15 -5.15
N ILE A 285 -6.06 14.92 -6.30
CA ILE A 285 -5.30 13.70 -6.59
C ILE A 285 -3.82 14.08 -6.72
N VAL A 286 -2.99 13.55 -5.82
CA VAL A 286 -1.55 13.88 -5.76
C VAL A 286 -0.71 12.60 -5.68
N SER A 287 0.58 12.70 -6.00
CA SER A 287 1.53 11.62 -5.73
C SER A 287 1.96 11.63 -4.27
N CYS A 288 2.19 10.44 -3.69
CA CYS A 288 2.84 10.31 -2.39
C CYS A 288 4.25 10.91 -2.42
N LYS A 289 4.65 11.52 -1.31
CA LYS A 289 5.99 12.09 -1.16
C LYS A 289 7.07 11.02 -1.04
N TYR A 290 6.79 9.94 -0.33
CA TYR A 290 7.80 8.95 0.07
C TYR A 290 7.88 7.74 -0.87
N GLY A 291 6.98 7.60 -1.84
CA GLY A 291 7.01 6.51 -2.82
C GLY A 291 7.16 5.12 -2.18
N ASN A 292 8.17 4.36 -2.61
CA ASN A 292 8.43 3.00 -2.11
C ASN A 292 9.09 2.94 -0.71
N ASP A 293 9.47 4.06 -0.13
CA ASP A 293 10.11 4.14 1.19
C ASP A 293 9.14 4.59 2.29
N ALA A 294 7.88 4.86 1.92
CA ALA A 294 6.82 5.27 2.85
C ALA A 294 6.67 4.28 4.03
N ASN A 295 6.80 2.98 3.77
CA ASN A 295 6.70 1.94 4.79
C ASN A 295 7.83 1.95 5.83
N LEU A 296 8.98 2.55 5.48
CA LEU A 296 10.09 2.73 6.42
C LEU A 296 9.93 3.99 7.28
N ILE A 297 9.08 4.93 6.87
CA ILE A 297 8.81 6.15 7.63
C ILE A 297 7.63 5.89 8.55
N GLN A 298 7.86 5.16 9.62
CA GLN A 298 6.86 4.90 10.64
C GLN A 298 6.86 6.02 11.67
N VAL A 299 5.76 6.73 11.77
CA VAL A 299 5.56 7.69 12.84
C VAL A 299 5.04 6.93 14.06
N ARG A 300 5.72 7.14 15.17
CA ARG A 300 5.24 6.72 16.48
C ARG A 300 3.89 7.40 16.74
N GLN A 301 2.83 6.60 16.82
CA GLN A 301 1.61 7.04 17.51
C GLN A 301 1.83 7.06 19.00
#